data_59b4fd64ad46bb4b909c07d96c9aecba
#
_entry.id   59b4fd64ad46bb4b909c07d96c9aecba
#
_cell.length_a   1.000
_cell.length_b   1.000
_cell.length_c   1.000
_cell.angle_alpha   90.00
_cell.angle_beta   90.00
_cell.angle_gamma   90.00
#
_symmetry.space_group_name_H-M   'P 1'
#
loop_
_entity.id
_entity.type
_entity.pdbx_description
1 polymer ?
#
loop_
_entity_poly.entity_id
_entity_poly.type
_entity_poly.pdbx_seq_one_letter_code
_entity_poly.pdbx_strand_id
1 'polypeptide(L)'
;QLAPGEPLFPSDPLQRARVDMALDLIDEGLLAALLRLDRLTRGQEPGQWDLTAYDREVREVRQWLDVFGQLLGDRKWLIGDRMTPADLALIQPLAILERYGLDLSHQPALADLLARLDRRPAVQLARQS
;
A
#
# COMPACT_ATOMS: atom_id res chain seq x y z
N GLN A 1 -3.64 -17.83 7.01
CA GLN A 1 -3.89 -18.52 5.74
C GLN A 1 -5.36 -18.88 5.63
N LEU A 2 -5.97 -18.57 4.50
CA LEU A 2 -7.37 -18.88 4.28
C LEU A 2 -7.53 -20.35 3.86
N ALA A 3 -8.57 -21.00 4.40
CA ALA A 3 -8.95 -22.32 3.94
C ALA A 3 -9.60 -22.22 2.54
N PRO A 4 -9.53 -23.27 1.72
CA PRO A 4 -10.21 -23.25 0.43
C PRO A 4 -11.69 -22.94 0.59
N GLY A 5 -12.19 -22.00 -0.21
CA GLY A 5 -13.58 -21.59 -0.17
C GLY A 5 -13.93 -20.52 0.84
N GLU A 6 -13.00 -20.10 1.71
CA GLU A 6 -13.25 -19.00 2.63
C GLU A 6 -13.29 -17.68 1.86
N PRO A 7 -14.29 -16.80 2.15
CA PRO A 7 -14.31 -15.50 1.51
C PRO A 7 -13.17 -14.61 2.01
N LEU A 8 -12.58 -13.82 1.12
CA LEU A 8 -11.53 -12.86 1.48
C LEU A 8 -12.10 -11.70 2.30
N PHE A 9 -13.30 -11.22 1.94
CA PHE A 9 -13.99 -10.20 2.72
C PHE A 9 -14.53 -10.80 4.02
N PRO A 10 -14.41 -10.07 5.14
CA PRO A 10 -15.05 -10.50 6.38
C PRO A 10 -16.56 -10.58 6.24
N SER A 11 -17.17 -11.53 6.94
CA SER A 11 -18.63 -11.63 7.01
C SER A 11 -19.23 -10.64 8.01
N ASP A 12 -18.46 -10.20 9.00
CA ASP A 12 -18.89 -9.22 9.98
C ASP A 12 -19.08 -7.85 9.32
N PRO A 13 -20.27 -7.21 9.44
CA PRO A 13 -20.53 -5.94 8.77
C PRO A 13 -19.57 -4.82 9.17
N LEU A 14 -19.16 -4.74 10.44
CA LEU A 14 -18.24 -3.71 10.89
C LEU A 14 -16.85 -3.90 10.27
N GLN A 15 -16.34 -5.14 10.27
CA GLN A 15 -15.04 -5.42 9.66
C GLN A 15 -15.08 -5.19 8.15
N ARG A 16 -16.19 -5.55 7.51
CA ARG A 16 -16.36 -5.29 6.07
C ARG A 16 -16.34 -3.80 5.75
N ALA A 17 -16.99 -2.98 6.59
CA ALA A 17 -16.96 -1.53 6.41
C ALA A 17 -15.55 -0.97 6.59
N ARG A 18 -14.77 -1.53 7.53
CA ARG A 18 -13.38 -1.12 7.73
C ARG A 18 -12.50 -1.47 6.53
N VAL A 19 -12.74 -2.63 5.92
CA VAL A 19 -12.02 -3.01 4.69
C VAL A 19 -12.34 -2.01 3.58
N ASP A 20 -13.61 -1.69 3.38
CA ASP A 20 -14.02 -0.75 2.34
C ASP A 20 -13.39 0.63 2.56
N MET A 21 -13.37 1.10 3.80
CA MET A 21 -12.73 2.37 4.15
C MET A 21 -11.23 2.34 3.85
N ALA A 22 -10.56 1.25 4.21
CA ALA A 22 -9.12 1.11 3.95
C ALA A 22 -8.84 1.09 2.45
N LEU A 23 -9.66 0.41 1.66
CA LEU A 23 -9.51 0.39 0.21
C LEU A 23 -9.62 1.80 -0.38
N ASP A 24 -10.57 2.60 0.09
CA ASP A 24 -10.74 3.98 -0.35
C ASP A 24 -9.52 4.83 0.02
N LEU A 25 -8.98 4.67 1.23
CA LEU A 25 -7.80 5.41 1.67
C LEU A 25 -6.56 5.04 0.85
N ILE A 26 -6.43 3.77 0.49
CA ILE A 26 -5.32 3.32 -0.36
C ILE A 26 -5.45 3.95 -1.75
N ASP A 27 -6.63 3.87 -2.34
CA ASP A 27 -6.86 4.30 -3.72
C ASP A 27 -6.81 5.84 -3.84
N GLU A 28 -7.56 6.53 -2.99
CA GLU A 28 -7.72 7.98 -3.07
C GLU A 28 -6.59 8.75 -2.37
N GLY A 29 -5.86 8.10 -1.47
CA GLY A 29 -4.76 8.71 -0.74
C GLY A 29 -3.40 8.30 -1.27
N LEU A 30 -2.93 7.12 -0.88
CA LEU A 30 -1.57 6.67 -1.18
C LEU A 30 -1.34 6.51 -2.69
N LEU A 31 -2.20 5.77 -3.36
CA LEU A 31 -2.02 5.52 -4.79
C LEU A 31 -2.15 6.81 -5.59
N ALA A 32 -3.11 7.67 -5.24
CA ALA A 32 -3.28 8.95 -5.91
C ALA A 32 -2.04 9.84 -5.79
N ALA A 33 -1.39 9.86 -4.61
CA ALA A 33 -0.15 10.63 -4.42
C ALA A 33 0.98 10.07 -5.28
N LEU A 34 1.10 8.75 -5.36
CA LEU A 34 2.10 8.10 -6.21
C LEU A 34 1.86 8.40 -7.69
N LEU A 35 0.61 8.43 -8.12
CA LEU A 35 0.28 8.77 -9.50
C LEU A 35 0.61 10.25 -9.82
N ARG A 36 0.45 11.14 -8.84
CA ARG A 36 0.87 12.54 -9.02
C ARG A 36 2.40 12.64 -9.15
N LEU A 37 3.15 11.87 -8.34
CA LEU A 37 4.61 11.79 -8.52
C LEU A 37 4.97 11.30 -9.92
N ASP A 38 4.28 10.27 -10.39
CA ASP A 38 4.53 9.73 -11.72
C ASP A 38 4.33 10.80 -12.79
N ARG A 39 3.26 11.59 -12.69
CA ARG A 39 3.01 12.67 -13.66
C ARG A 39 4.05 13.76 -13.63
N LEU A 40 4.65 14.04 -12.46
CA LEU A 40 5.69 15.07 -12.33
C LEU A 40 7.02 14.63 -12.91
N THR A 41 7.28 13.33 -13.01
CA THR A 41 8.60 12.80 -13.36
C THR A 41 8.62 12.06 -14.69
N ARG A 42 7.49 11.55 -15.16
CA ARG A 42 7.43 10.71 -16.36
C ARG A 42 7.84 11.49 -17.60
N GLY A 43 8.79 10.93 -18.34
CA GLY A 43 9.23 11.52 -19.59
C GLY A 43 10.08 12.78 -19.46
N GLN A 44 10.52 13.11 -18.24
CA GLN A 44 11.33 14.29 -17.98
C GLN A 44 12.67 13.92 -17.37
N GLU A 45 13.71 14.66 -17.74
CA GLU A 45 15.01 14.53 -17.09
C GLU A 45 14.93 15.10 -15.67
N PRO A 46 15.71 14.54 -14.72
CA PRO A 46 15.65 15.01 -13.32
C PRO A 46 15.84 16.52 -13.15
N GLY A 47 16.67 17.15 -14.00
CA GLY A 47 16.89 18.59 -13.94
C GLY A 47 15.69 19.42 -14.37
N GLN A 48 14.69 18.80 -14.98
CA GLN A 48 13.46 19.48 -15.44
C GLN A 48 12.30 19.32 -14.47
N TRP A 49 12.48 18.54 -13.39
CA TRP A 49 11.40 18.29 -12.44
C TRP A 49 11.08 19.55 -11.65
N ASP A 50 9.79 19.77 -11.39
CA ASP A 50 9.34 20.75 -10.41
C ASP A 50 9.61 20.22 -9.01
N LEU A 51 10.74 20.60 -8.42
CA LEU A 51 11.18 20.05 -7.14
C LEU A 51 10.25 20.42 -5.99
N THR A 52 9.61 21.59 -6.04
CA THR A 52 8.67 21.99 -5.01
C THR A 52 7.44 21.08 -5.02
N ALA A 53 6.89 20.84 -6.20
CA ALA A 53 5.75 19.93 -6.34
C ALA A 53 6.15 18.50 -6.00
N TYR A 54 7.34 18.07 -6.44
CA TYR A 54 7.87 16.73 -6.13
C TYR A 54 7.97 16.52 -4.62
N ASP A 55 8.60 17.45 -3.91
CA ASP A 55 8.75 17.33 -2.46
C ASP A 55 7.41 17.29 -1.74
N ARG A 56 6.43 18.04 -2.22
CA ARG A 56 5.09 18.03 -1.65
C ARG A 56 4.45 16.66 -1.77
N GLU A 57 4.54 16.04 -2.95
CA GLU A 57 3.95 14.71 -3.14
C GLU A 57 4.70 13.63 -2.37
N VAL A 58 6.01 13.74 -2.25
CA VAL A 58 6.79 12.82 -1.43
C VAL A 58 6.33 12.87 0.04
N ARG A 59 6.14 14.10 0.57
CA ARG A 59 5.62 14.26 1.93
C ARG A 59 4.22 13.66 2.07
N GLU A 60 3.38 13.84 1.07
CA GLU A 60 2.04 13.26 1.05
C GLU A 60 2.11 11.73 1.11
N VAL A 61 2.97 11.11 0.30
CA VAL A 61 3.17 9.66 0.33
C VAL A 61 3.64 9.21 1.71
N ARG A 62 4.61 9.90 2.30
CA ARG A 62 5.11 9.53 3.63
C ARG A 62 4.04 9.64 4.70
N GLN A 63 3.17 10.65 4.62
CA GLN A 63 2.06 10.80 5.54
C GLN A 63 1.08 9.62 5.43
N TRP A 64 0.79 9.18 4.21
CA TRP A 64 -0.07 8.02 4.02
C TRP A 64 0.57 6.72 4.52
N LEU A 65 1.88 6.57 4.33
CA LEU A 65 2.58 5.42 4.90
C LEU A 65 2.49 5.42 6.43
N ASP A 66 2.59 6.60 7.06
CA ASP A 66 2.40 6.71 8.51
C ASP A 66 0.98 6.30 8.93
N VAL A 67 -0.02 6.72 8.17
CA VAL A 67 -1.42 6.35 8.44
C VAL A 67 -1.58 4.83 8.42
N PHE A 68 -1.07 4.17 7.37
CA PHE A 68 -1.20 2.72 7.26
C PHE A 68 -0.34 1.99 8.28
N GLY A 69 0.83 2.53 8.62
CA GLY A 69 1.65 1.97 9.68
C GLY A 69 0.94 2.00 11.02
N GLN A 70 0.26 3.11 11.34
CA GLN A 70 -0.52 3.23 12.56
C GLN A 70 -1.75 2.33 12.54
N LEU A 71 -2.41 2.23 11.40
CA LEU A 71 -3.57 1.36 11.27
C LEU A 71 -3.19 -0.10 11.50
N LEU A 72 -2.06 -0.53 10.96
CA LEU A 72 -1.55 -1.88 11.17
C LEU A 72 -1.13 -2.10 12.62
N GLY A 73 -0.41 -1.15 13.21
CA GLY A 73 0.08 -1.25 14.59
C GLY A 73 0.90 -2.51 14.79
N ASP A 74 0.60 -3.24 15.85
CA ASP A 74 1.29 -4.50 16.18
C ASP A 74 0.62 -5.71 15.54
N ARG A 75 -0.42 -5.50 14.76
CA ARG A 75 -1.19 -6.61 14.20
C ARG A 75 -0.48 -7.17 12.97
N LYS A 76 -0.86 -8.38 12.62
CA LYS A 76 -0.33 -9.07 11.46
C LYS A 76 -0.97 -8.58 10.15
N TRP A 77 -2.23 -8.13 10.22
CA TRP A 77 -3.03 -7.69 9.07
C TRP A 77 -3.65 -6.33 9.36
N LEU A 78 -4.00 -5.59 8.30
CA LEU A 78 -4.55 -4.24 8.45
C LEU A 78 -5.88 -4.25 9.19
N ILE A 79 -6.76 -5.19 8.88
CA ILE A 79 -8.11 -5.23 9.43
C ILE A 79 -8.34 -6.61 10.04
N GLY A 80 -8.66 -6.62 11.33
CA GLY A 80 -8.96 -7.87 12.00
C GLY A 80 -7.76 -8.78 12.17
N ASP A 81 -8.01 -10.09 12.19
CA ASP A 81 -7.01 -11.10 12.51
C ASP A 81 -6.65 -12.01 11.34
N ARG A 82 -7.10 -11.67 10.14
CA ARG A 82 -6.80 -12.42 8.93
C ARG A 82 -6.60 -11.48 7.74
N MET A 83 -5.98 -12.00 6.67
CA MET A 83 -5.79 -11.24 5.44
C MET A 83 -7.12 -10.86 4.82
N THR A 84 -7.21 -9.61 4.33
CA THR A 84 -8.38 -9.09 3.63
C THR A 84 -7.94 -8.43 2.33
N PRO A 85 -8.88 -8.02 1.47
CA PRO A 85 -8.52 -7.26 0.27
C PRO A 85 -7.75 -5.97 0.54
N ALA A 86 -7.87 -5.38 1.74
CA ALA A 86 -7.11 -4.19 2.11
C ALA A 86 -5.60 -4.47 2.11
N ASP A 87 -5.19 -5.63 2.63
CA ASP A 87 -3.77 -6.01 2.61
C ASP A 87 -3.27 -6.18 1.18
N LEU A 88 -4.05 -6.88 0.34
CA LEU A 88 -3.68 -7.11 -1.05
C LEU A 88 -3.59 -5.81 -1.84
N ALA A 89 -4.45 -4.84 -1.54
CA ALA A 89 -4.46 -3.56 -2.23
C ALA A 89 -3.21 -2.72 -1.95
N LEU A 90 -2.49 -2.98 -0.85
CA LEU A 90 -1.24 -2.28 -0.55
C LEU A 90 -0.06 -2.80 -1.37
N ILE A 91 -0.15 -3.99 -1.94
CA ILE A 91 1.00 -4.61 -2.63
C ILE A 91 1.52 -3.70 -3.75
N GLN A 92 0.65 -3.25 -4.63
CA GLN A 92 1.06 -2.43 -5.77
C GLN A 92 1.65 -1.09 -5.36
N PRO A 93 0.98 -0.28 -4.52
CA PRO A 93 1.59 0.99 -4.09
C PRO A 93 2.92 0.81 -3.39
N LEU A 94 3.06 -0.18 -2.50
CA LEU A 94 4.30 -0.39 -1.78
C LEU A 94 5.43 -0.89 -2.71
N ALA A 95 5.07 -1.68 -3.73
CA ALA A 95 6.06 -2.19 -4.67
C ALA A 95 6.62 -1.10 -5.60
N ILE A 96 5.87 -0.05 -5.90
CA ILE A 96 6.32 0.99 -6.81
C ILE A 96 7.06 2.15 -6.12
N LEU A 97 7.16 2.13 -4.78
CA LEU A 97 7.88 3.19 -4.05
C LEU A 97 9.31 3.36 -4.56
N GLU A 98 9.98 2.26 -4.85
CA GLU A 98 11.38 2.28 -5.25
C GLU A 98 11.61 3.07 -6.55
N ARG A 99 10.62 3.14 -7.43
CA ARG A 99 10.71 3.92 -8.67
C ARG A 99 10.95 5.41 -8.41
N TYR A 100 10.56 5.87 -7.23
CA TYR A 100 10.64 7.29 -6.86
C TYR A 100 11.69 7.54 -5.78
N GLY A 101 12.57 6.54 -5.53
CA GLY A 101 13.60 6.67 -4.52
C GLY A 101 13.08 6.59 -3.09
N LEU A 102 11.89 6.03 -2.93
CA LEU A 102 11.26 5.88 -1.61
C LEU A 102 11.35 4.43 -1.15
N ASP A 103 11.34 4.23 0.16
CA ASP A 103 11.40 2.89 0.74
C ASP A 103 10.58 2.82 2.03
N LEU A 104 10.57 1.64 2.66
CA LEU A 104 9.85 1.39 3.89
C LEU A 104 10.76 1.37 5.12
N SER A 105 11.95 2.00 5.04
CA SER A 105 12.92 1.98 6.13
C SER A 105 12.37 2.58 7.42
N HIS A 106 11.45 3.54 7.33
CA HIS A 106 10.82 4.16 8.49
C HIS A 106 9.48 3.52 8.85
N GLN A 107 9.12 2.42 8.18
CA GLN A 107 7.84 1.73 8.38
C GLN A 107 8.06 0.21 8.46
N PRO A 108 8.73 -0.25 9.53
CA PRO A 108 9.08 -1.68 9.62
C PRO A 108 7.86 -2.60 9.65
N ALA A 109 6.74 -2.16 10.23
CA ALA A 109 5.52 -2.98 10.25
C ALA A 109 4.97 -3.19 8.84
N LEU A 110 4.98 -2.14 8.01
CA LEU A 110 4.54 -2.26 6.61
C LEU A 110 5.51 -3.11 5.80
N ALA A 111 6.80 -2.99 6.04
CA ALA A 111 7.80 -3.84 5.38
C ALA A 111 7.56 -5.31 5.70
N ASP A 112 7.26 -5.62 6.96
CA ASP A 112 6.96 -6.99 7.39
C ASP A 112 5.66 -7.50 6.74
N LEU A 113 4.64 -6.64 6.65
CA LEU A 113 3.39 -7.00 5.99
C LEU A 113 3.64 -7.34 4.52
N LEU A 114 4.39 -6.50 3.82
CA LEU A 114 4.70 -6.73 2.41
C LEU A 114 5.46 -8.04 2.23
N ALA A 115 6.43 -8.33 3.11
CA ALA A 115 7.18 -9.58 3.06
C ALA A 115 6.28 -10.80 3.27
N ARG A 116 5.30 -10.69 4.19
CA ARG A 116 4.33 -11.78 4.40
C ARG A 116 3.48 -12.03 3.16
N LEU A 117 3.03 -10.94 2.52
CA LEU A 117 2.20 -11.05 1.32
C LEU A 117 3.00 -11.64 0.16
N ASP A 118 4.27 -11.27 0.02
CA ASP A 118 5.14 -11.78 -1.05
C ASP A 118 5.39 -13.28 -0.95
N ARG A 119 5.25 -13.87 0.24
CA ARG A 119 5.44 -15.32 0.42
C ARG A 119 4.26 -16.14 -0.04
N ARG A 120 3.13 -15.51 -0.37
CA ARG A 120 1.93 -16.25 -0.81
C ARG A 120 2.06 -16.56 -2.30
N PRO A 121 1.89 -17.84 -2.71
CA PRO A 121 2.06 -18.22 -4.12
C PRO A 121 1.16 -17.44 -5.07
N ALA A 122 -0.09 -17.18 -4.69
CA ALA A 122 -1.02 -16.45 -5.55
C ALA A 122 -0.55 -15.01 -5.80
N VAL A 123 0.02 -14.36 -4.77
CA VAL A 123 0.57 -13.01 -4.88
C VAL A 123 1.79 -13.00 -5.78
N GLN A 124 2.69 -13.97 -5.61
CA GLN A 124 3.88 -14.08 -6.44
C GLN A 124 3.53 -14.27 -7.91
N LEU A 125 2.54 -15.11 -8.21
CA LEU A 125 2.08 -15.31 -9.58
C LEU A 125 1.52 -14.02 -10.17
N ALA A 126 0.73 -13.28 -9.41
CA ALA A 126 0.16 -12.01 -9.85
C ALA A 126 1.25 -10.98 -10.15
N ARG A 127 2.32 -10.95 -9.35
CA ARG A 127 3.42 -9.99 -9.53
C ARG A 127 4.32 -10.36 -10.72
N GLN A 128 4.38 -11.63 -11.10
CA GLN A 128 5.16 -12.08 -12.25
C GLN A 128 4.44 -11.83 -13.57
N SER A 129 3.15 -11.69 -13.55
CA SER A 129 2.39 -11.43 -14.76
C SER A 129 2.21 -9.93 -15.00
#